data_3d6e9986f4a690e13c9c2ee88915e57b
#
_entry.id   3d6e9986f4a690e13c9c2ee88915e57b
#
_cell.length_a   1.000
_cell.length_b   1.000
_cell.length_c   1.000
_cell.angle_alpha   90.00
_cell.angle_beta   90.00
_cell.angle_gamma   90.00
#
_symmetry.space_group_name_H-M   'P 1'
#
loop_
_entity.id
_entity.type
_entity.pdbx_description
1 polymer ?
#
loop_
_entity_poly.entity_id
_entity_poly.type
_entity_poly.pdbx_seq_one_letter_code
_entity_poly.pdbx_strand_id
1 'polypeptide(L)'
;MSAKRSSRREFLKSAAAGAALLPLPAIAQGARGRVVVVGGGFGGATCARFIKRIDPRIPVTLVEANPTFVACPFSNGVITGLREIRAQEFGYDKFAGDQVVLQISPGTAVDPQGRTVTLGNGTQVPYDRLVISPGIDIRWDGLPGYTEAAAERMPHAWKAGEQTLLLRRQLEAMEDGGTVVISAPANPFRCPPGPYERASLIAYYLKTKKPKSKLIVLDAKDVFSKQRLFQNAWRTLYPNLEWVSLSNGGKVTSVDVAEMTLVTDFGRHKADVANVIPPQKAARIAEMAGVADRTGWCPVDPATFESKLQPNVHVIGDASIAGAMPKSAFSANAQAKVCAAAMAKLIAGEKPDEPRLINTCYSLVAPDYGISVEGVYRPADGQIKEVEGSGGVSALDAPNSTRALEATFANAWFNTITTEVFG
;
A
#
# COMPACT_ATOMS: atom_id res chain seq x y z
N MET A 1 28.61 -6.12 -87.28
CA MET A 1 28.61 -5.75 -85.85
C MET A 1 27.22 -6.04 -85.29
N SER A 2 27.06 -7.17 -84.61
CA SER A 2 25.78 -7.65 -84.10
C SER A 2 25.63 -7.28 -82.63
N ALA A 3 24.67 -6.43 -82.30
CA ALA A 3 24.36 -6.05 -80.95
C ALA A 3 23.53 -7.19 -80.22
N LYS A 4 24.12 -7.81 -79.23
CA LYS A 4 23.43 -8.77 -78.38
C LYS A 4 22.41 -8.03 -77.54
N ARG A 5 21.11 -8.34 -77.73
CA ARG A 5 20.03 -7.92 -76.84
C ARG A 5 20.08 -8.75 -75.54
N SER A 6 20.33 -8.16 -74.35
CA SER A 6 20.23 -8.83 -73.11
C SER A 6 18.76 -9.13 -72.79
N SER A 7 18.49 -10.34 -72.27
CA SER A 7 17.12 -10.77 -72.01
C SER A 7 16.60 -10.21 -70.70
N ARG A 8 15.29 -9.92 -70.60
CA ARG A 8 14.57 -9.51 -69.41
C ARG A 8 14.86 -10.37 -68.17
N ARG A 9 15.29 -11.60 -68.38
CA ARG A 9 15.60 -12.56 -67.31
C ARG A 9 16.97 -12.30 -66.65
N GLU A 10 17.93 -11.72 -67.36
CA GLU A 10 19.23 -11.34 -66.81
C GLU A 10 19.14 -10.02 -66.06
N PHE A 11 18.28 -9.10 -66.46
CA PHE A 11 18.02 -7.85 -65.76
C PHE A 11 17.31 -8.11 -64.39
N LEU A 12 16.40 -9.08 -64.33
CA LEU A 12 15.72 -9.46 -63.07
C LEU A 12 16.64 -10.22 -62.08
N LYS A 13 17.66 -10.93 -62.59
CA LYS A 13 18.64 -11.59 -61.70
C LYS A 13 19.64 -10.61 -61.10
N SER A 14 19.96 -9.52 -61.80
CA SER A 14 20.82 -8.45 -61.27
C SER A 14 20.09 -7.53 -60.28
N ALA A 15 18.77 -7.37 -60.39
CA ALA A 15 17.97 -6.58 -59.50
C ALA A 15 17.70 -7.32 -58.15
N ALA A 16 17.70 -8.68 -58.14
CA ALA A 16 17.49 -9.46 -56.92
C ALA A 16 18.72 -9.54 -55.99
N ALA A 17 19.94 -9.27 -56.50
CA ALA A 17 21.16 -9.29 -55.69
C ALA A 17 21.48 -7.93 -55.03
N GLY A 18 20.80 -6.85 -55.42
CA GLY A 18 21.01 -5.50 -54.86
C GLY A 18 20.06 -5.11 -53.73
N ALA A 19 19.02 -5.93 -53.45
CA ALA A 19 18.00 -5.61 -52.44
C ALA A 19 18.36 -6.06 -51.03
N ALA A 20 19.53 -6.70 -50.82
CA ALA A 20 19.91 -7.31 -49.54
C ALA A 20 20.75 -6.43 -48.60
N LEU A 21 20.98 -5.14 -48.96
CA LEU A 21 21.81 -4.22 -48.15
C LEU A 21 21.24 -2.80 -48.10
N LEU A 22 19.91 -2.67 -48.09
CA LEU A 22 19.36 -1.44 -47.54
C LEU A 22 19.48 -1.54 -46.03
N PRO A 23 20.21 -0.64 -45.36
CA PRO A 23 20.13 -0.60 -43.90
C PRO A 23 18.66 -0.36 -43.57
N LEU A 24 18.04 -1.30 -42.86
CA LEU A 24 16.77 -1.03 -42.20
C LEU A 24 16.97 0.29 -41.46
N PRO A 25 16.08 1.28 -41.66
CA PRO A 25 16.19 2.50 -40.88
C PRO A 25 16.25 2.07 -39.41
N ALA A 26 17.30 2.48 -38.72
CA ALA A 26 17.43 2.29 -37.29
C ALA A 26 16.26 3.01 -36.62
N ILE A 27 15.14 2.30 -36.44
CA ILE A 27 14.06 2.68 -35.52
C ILE A 27 14.59 2.43 -34.10
N ALA A 28 15.80 2.86 -33.84
CA ALA A 28 16.46 2.82 -32.55
C ALA A 28 16.70 4.23 -31.99
N GLN A 29 16.10 5.26 -32.59
CA GLN A 29 16.14 6.61 -32.02
C GLN A 29 14.78 6.87 -31.36
N GLY A 30 14.64 6.49 -30.07
CA GLY A 30 13.55 7.00 -29.26
C GLY A 30 12.95 6.09 -28.18
N ALA A 31 13.26 4.81 -28.11
CA ALA A 31 12.82 4.00 -26.96
C ALA A 31 13.67 4.40 -25.75
N ARG A 32 13.15 5.30 -24.93
CA ARG A 32 13.71 5.57 -23.61
C ARG A 32 13.58 4.30 -22.76
N GLY A 33 14.44 4.15 -21.75
CA GLY A 33 14.53 2.95 -20.95
C GLY A 33 13.18 2.43 -20.44
N ARG A 34 12.99 1.12 -20.54
CA ARG A 34 11.76 0.41 -20.16
C ARG A 34 11.58 0.41 -18.65
N VAL A 35 10.40 0.73 -18.18
CA VAL A 35 10.04 0.66 -16.77
C VAL A 35 9.05 -0.47 -16.54
N VAL A 36 9.36 -1.33 -15.59
CA VAL A 36 8.42 -2.30 -15.03
C VAL A 36 8.03 -1.85 -13.63
N VAL A 37 6.72 -1.86 -13.35
CA VAL A 37 6.17 -1.57 -12.02
C VAL A 37 5.49 -2.84 -11.52
N VAL A 38 5.87 -3.34 -10.35
CA VAL A 38 5.27 -4.53 -9.72
C VAL A 38 4.44 -4.10 -8.52
N GLY A 39 3.14 -4.44 -8.56
CA GLY A 39 2.12 -4.07 -7.58
C GLY A 39 1.27 -2.90 -8.04
N GLY A 40 -0.03 -3.12 -8.19
CA GLY A 40 -1.02 -2.18 -8.72
C GLY A 40 -1.81 -1.42 -7.65
N GLY A 41 -1.34 -1.34 -6.41
CA GLY A 41 -1.95 -0.53 -5.37
C GLY A 41 -1.70 0.98 -5.52
N PHE A 42 -2.02 1.78 -4.49
CA PHE A 42 -1.90 3.24 -4.53
C PHE A 42 -0.52 3.75 -4.98
N GLY A 43 0.56 3.07 -4.62
CA GLY A 43 1.91 3.46 -5.04
C GLY A 43 2.19 3.10 -6.49
N GLY A 44 2.13 1.81 -6.85
CA GLY A 44 2.56 1.36 -8.17
C GLY A 44 1.65 1.82 -9.30
N ALA A 45 0.33 1.77 -9.11
CA ALA A 45 -0.64 2.29 -10.07
C ALA A 45 -0.41 3.79 -10.36
N THR A 46 -0.23 4.60 -9.30
CA THR A 46 0.13 6.01 -9.45
C THR A 46 1.44 6.17 -10.21
N CYS A 47 2.49 5.42 -9.82
CA CYS A 47 3.81 5.54 -10.43
C CYS A 47 3.76 5.25 -11.94
N ALA A 48 3.11 4.14 -12.33
CA ALA A 48 2.97 3.75 -13.73
C ALA A 48 2.29 4.84 -14.58
N ARG A 49 1.17 5.37 -14.11
CA ARG A 49 0.42 6.45 -14.79
C ARG A 49 1.23 7.76 -14.84
N PHE A 50 1.88 8.13 -13.73
CA PHE A 50 2.64 9.39 -13.67
C PHE A 50 3.89 9.37 -14.53
N ILE A 51 4.60 8.25 -14.67
CA ILE A 51 5.69 8.13 -15.62
C ILE A 51 5.21 8.46 -17.05
N LYS A 52 4.06 7.90 -17.45
CA LYS A 52 3.46 8.15 -18.77
C LYS A 52 2.99 9.60 -18.94
N ARG A 53 2.49 10.24 -17.90
CA ARG A 53 2.11 11.67 -17.92
C ARG A 53 3.31 12.59 -18.04
N ILE A 54 4.45 12.25 -17.44
CA ILE A 54 5.70 13.04 -17.49
C ILE A 54 6.38 12.85 -18.84
N ASP A 55 6.55 11.62 -19.31
CA ASP A 55 7.11 11.31 -20.63
C ASP A 55 6.38 10.11 -21.26
N PRO A 56 5.44 10.36 -22.17
CA PRO A 56 4.67 9.30 -22.83
C PRO A 56 5.52 8.35 -23.70
N ARG A 57 6.77 8.69 -24.00
CA ARG A 57 7.69 7.85 -24.76
C ARG A 57 8.33 6.73 -23.94
N ILE A 58 8.29 6.80 -22.60
CA ILE A 58 8.82 5.75 -21.74
C ILE A 58 7.85 4.56 -21.79
N PRO A 59 8.28 3.37 -22.23
CA PRO A 59 7.47 2.17 -22.16
C PRO A 59 7.28 1.75 -20.69
N VAL A 60 6.03 1.62 -20.25
CA VAL A 60 5.68 1.22 -18.88
C VAL A 60 4.83 -0.04 -18.88
N THR A 61 5.27 -1.05 -18.14
CA THR A 61 4.48 -2.27 -17.87
C THR A 61 4.14 -2.32 -16.38
N LEU A 62 2.85 -2.41 -16.07
CA LEU A 62 2.35 -2.68 -14.72
C LEU A 62 2.06 -4.17 -14.56
N VAL A 63 2.71 -4.81 -13.61
CA VAL A 63 2.50 -6.22 -13.21
C VAL A 63 1.68 -6.23 -11.93
N GLU A 64 0.50 -6.84 -11.98
CA GLU A 64 -0.40 -6.97 -10.82
C GLU A 64 -0.97 -8.39 -10.75
N ALA A 65 -1.04 -8.93 -9.55
CA ALA A 65 -1.48 -10.30 -9.34
C ALA A 65 -2.98 -10.50 -9.57
N ASN A 66 -3.78 -9.47 -9.28
CA ASN A 66 -5.24 -9.56 -9.28
C ASN A 66 -5.86 -8.55 -10.26
N PRO A 67 -6.97 -8.90 -10.93
CA PRO A 67 -7.66 -7.99 -11.83
C PRO A 67 -8.38 -6.84 -11.09
N THR A 68 -8.55 -6.98 -9.78
CA THR A 68 -9.23 -6.01 -8.92
C THR A 68 -8.38 -5.71 -7.70
N PHE A 69 -8.13 -4.45 -7.44
CA PHE A 69 -7.51 -3.96 -6.21
C PHE A 69 -8.57 -3.67 -5.15
N VAL A 70 -8.37 -4.18 -3.94
CA VAL A 70 -9.26 -3.88 -2.80
C VAL A 70 -8.56 -2.90 -1.86
N ALA A 71 -9.07 -1.68 -1.76
CA ALA A 71 -8.47 -0.61 -0.99
C ALA A 71 -8.65 -0.80 0.52
N CYS A 72 -7.55 -0.66 1.28
CA CYS A 72 -7.57 -0.73 2.74
C CYS A 72 -8.11 0.55 3.44
N PRO A 73 -7.83 1.78 2.98
CA PRO A 73 -8.50 2.95 3.54
C PRO A 73 -10.01 2.80 3.48
N PHE A 74 -10.72 3.17 4.55
CA PHE A 74 -12.17 2.98 4.74
C PHE A 74 -12.67 1.53 4.85
N SER A 75 -11.82 0.50 4.78
CA SER A 75 -12.24 -0.89 5.03
C SER A 75 -12.76 -1.11 6.46
N ASN A 76 -12.37 -0.25 7.42
CA ASN A 76 -12.95 -0.25 8.77
C ASN A 76 -14.46 0.07 8.75
N GLY A 77 -14.91 0.90 7.80
CA GLY A 77 -16.34 1.15 7.57
C GLY A 77 -17.08 -0.08 7.02
N VAL A 78 -16.40 -0.92 6.24
CA VAL A 78 -16.98 -2.20 5.76
C VAL A 78 -17.19 -3.17 6.92
N ILE A 79 -16.22 -3.28 7.83
CA ILE A 79 -16.32 -4.13 9.03
C ILE A 79 -17.57 -3.81 9.84
N THR A 80 -17.95 -2.54 9.91
CA THR A 80 -19.06 -2.06 10.74
C THR A 80 -20.36 -1.81 9.99
N GLY A 81 -20.41 -2.18 8.70
CA GLY A 81 -21.61 -2.04 7.88
C GLY A 81 -21.93 -0.61 7.43
N LEU A 82 -21.02 0.34 7.68
CA LEU A 82 -21.14 1.72 7.20
C LEU A 82 -20.81 1.88 5.73
N ARG A 83 -20.20 0.86 5.13
CA ARG A 83 -19.77 0.84 3.73
C ARG A 83 -19.82 -0.58 3.18
N GLU A 84 -20.12 -0.70 1.89
CA GLU A 84 -20.06 -2.00 1.22
C GLU A 84 -18.67 -2.26 0.64
N ILE A 85 -18.27 -3.54 0.57
CA ILE A 85 -16.94 -3.94 0.08
C ILE A 85 -16.71 -3.49 -1.37
N ARG A 86 -17.75 -3.48 -2.21
CA ARG A 86 -17.67 -3.01 -3.60
C ARG A 86 -17.17 -1.58 -3.74
N ALA A 87 -17.41 -0.73 -2.74
CA ALA A 87 -16.88 0.64 -2.72
C ALA A 87 -15.37 0.71 -2.43
N GLN A 88 -14.74 -0.45 -2.16
CA GLN A 88 -13.31 -0.59 -1.97
C GLN A 88 -12.62 -1.27 -3.17
N GLU A 89 -13.38 -1.71 -4.17
CA GLU A 89 -12.91 -2.49 -5.31
C GLU A 89 -12.68 -1.58 -6.51
N PHE A 90 -11.50 -1.67 -7.11
CA PHE A 90 -11.07 -0.85 -8.25
C PHE A 90 -10.40 -1.72 -9.31
N GLY A 91 -10.84 -1.56 -10.57
CA GLY A 91 -10.23 -2.21 -11.74
C GLY A 91 -9.09 -1.38 -12.35
N TYR A 92 -8.53 -1.87 -13.44
CA TYR A 92 -7.44 -1.24 -14.18
C TYR A 92 -7.82 -0.86 -15.61
N ASP A 93 -9.11 -0.73 -15.91
CA ASP A 93 -9.61 -0.51 -17.28
C ASP A 93 -9.09 0.78 -17.93
N LYS A 94 -8.76 1.80 -17.13
CA LYS A 94 -8.26 3.08 -17.60
C LYS A 94 -6.78 3.08 -18.00
N PHE A 95 -6.02 2.06 -17.59
CA PHE A 95 -4.57 2.02 -17.80
C PHE A 95 -4.17 1.93 -19.28
N ALA A 96 -4.98 1.26 -20.10
CA ALA A 96 -4.77 1.20 -21.55
C ALA A 96 -4.86 2.59 -22.19
N GLY A 97 -5.77 3.46 -21.74
CA GLY A 97 -5.88 4.85 -22.19
C GLY A 97 -4.66 5.69 -21.84
N ASP A 98 -3.99 5.40 -20.73
CA ASP A 98 -2.72 6.02 -20.33
C ASP A 98 -1.50 5.36 -21.01
N GLN A 99 -1.70 4.42 -21.94
CA GLN A 99 -0.63 3.66 -22.61
C GLN A 99 0.27 2.85 -21.64
N VAL A 100 -0.26 2.40 -20.54
CA VAL A 100 0.39 1.47 -19.63
C VAL A 100 0.03 0.05 -20.05
N VAL A 101 1.04 -0.80 -20.29
CA VAL A 101 0.83 -2.23 -20.56
C VAL A 101 0.52 -2.93 -19.25
N LEU A 102 -0.67 -3.51 -19.13
CA LEU A 102 -1.10 -4.23 -17.94
C LEU A 102 -0.83 -5.73 -18.10
N GLN A 103 -0.17 -6.32 -17.10
CA GLN A 103 0.05 -7.76 -16.98
C GLN A 103 -0.63 -8.26 -15.69
N ILE A 104 -1.80 -8.88 -15.82
CA ILE A 104 -2.50 -9.52 -14.70
C ILE A 104 -1.88 -10.90 -14.48
N SER A 105 -0.85 -10.93 -13.67
CA SER A 105 -0.14 -12.14 -13.25
C SER A 105 0.77 -11.78 -12.06
N PRO A 106 0.92 -12.63 -11.05
CA PRO A 106 1.86 -12.37 -9.96
C PRO A 106 3.29 -12.36 -10.48
N GLY A 107 4.11 -11.40 -9.99
CA GLY A 107 5.55 -11.49 -10.13
C GLY A 107 6.08 -12.58 -9.19
N THR A 108 6.77 -13.59 -9.74
CA THR A 108 7.24 -14.78 -8.99
C THR A 108 8.73 -14.80 -8.77
N ALA A 109 9.51 -14.03 -9.52
CA ALA A 109 10.94 -13.83 -9.33
C ALA A 109 11.37 -12.48 -9.89
N VAL A 110 12.46 -11.95 -9.37
CA VAL A 110 13.17 -10.79 -9.90
C VAL A 110 14.63 -11.16 -10.02
N ASP A 111 15.22 -10.94 -11.18
CA ASP A 111 16.66 -11.00 -11.42
C ASP A 111 17.19 -9.56 -11.60
N PRO A 112 17.77 -8.95 -10.57
CA PRO A 112 18.31 -7.59 -10.68
C PRO A 112 19.52 -7.47 -11.61
N GLN A 113 20.30 -8.54 -11.79
CA GLN A 113 21.48 -8.55 -12.66
C GLN A 113 21.08 -8.70 -14.12
N GLY A 114 20.20 -9.67 -14.42
CA GLY A 114 19.61 -9.88 -15.75
C GLY A 114 18.53 -8.86 -16.09
N ARG A 115 18.12 -8.03 -15.13
CA ARG A 115 17.07 -7.02 -15.27
C ARG A 115 15.77 -7.58 -15.83
N THR A 116 15.27 -8.64 -15.21
CA THR A 116 14.01 -9.27 -15.60
C THR A 116 13.10 -9.54 -14.39
N VAL A 117 11.80 -9.45 -14.63
CA VAL A 117 10.74 -9.92 -13.71
C VAL A 117 10.10 -11.14 -14.33
N THR A 118 10.06 -12.26 -13.61
CA THR A 118 9.35 -13.47 -14.03
C THR A 118 7.92 -13.43 -13.50
N LEU A 119 6.95 -13.66 -14.37
CA LEU A 119 5.54 -13.73 -14.02
C LEU A 119 5.10 -15.16 -13.67
N GLY A 120 3.95 -15.31 -13.03
CA GLY A 120 3.41 -16.61 -12.64
C GLY A 120 3.14 -17.57 -13.79
N ASN A 121 2.97 -17.06 -15.00
CA ASN A 121 2.82 -17.85 -16.24
C ASN A 121 4.17 -18.18 -16.92
N GLY A 122 5.29 -17.85 -16.28
CA GLY A 122 6.64 -18.09 -16.80
C GLY A 122 7.17 -17.00 -17.75
N THR A 123 6.36 -15.99 -18.11
CA THR A 123 6.80 -14.89 -18.97
C THR A 123 7.86 -14.06 -18.25
N GLN A 124 8.94 -13.72 -18.95
CA GLN A 124 9.97 -12.81 -18.47
C GLN A 124 9.74 -11.41 -19.05
N VAL A 125 9.64 -10.41 -18.18
CA VAL A 125 9.45 -9.01 -18.55
C VAL A 125 10.77 -8.26 -18.29
N PRO A 126 11.50 -7.86 -19.34
CA PRO A 126 12.77 -7.14 -19.19
C PRO A 126 12.53 -5.68 -18.85
N TYR A 127 13.42 -5.09 -18.02
CA TYR A 127 13.37 -3.70 -17.63
C TYR A 127 14.75 -3.04 -17.68
N ASP A 128 14.75 -1.72 -17.81
CA ASP A 128 15.93 -0.89 -17.60
C ASP A 128 15.90 -0.26 -16.19
N ARG A 129 14.69 0.01 -15.68
CA ARG A 129 14.41 0.34 -14.28
C ARG A 129 13.17 -0.39 -13.79
N LEU A 130 13.22 -0.81 -12.53
CA LEU A 130 12.12 -1.52 -11.86
C LEU A 130 11.59 -0.70 -10.69
N VAL A 131 10.28 -0.65 -10.55
CA VAL A 131 9.60 -0.15 -9.34
C VAL A 131 8.88 -1.30 -8.67
N ILE A 132 9.15 -1.51 -7.37
CA ILE A 132 8.48 -2.50 -6.54
C ILE A 132 7.60 -1.76 -5.54
N SER A 133 6.28 -1.93 -5.65
CA SER A 133 5.27 -1.35 -4.76
C SER A 133 4.35 -2.42 -4.20
N PRO A 134 4.86 -3.40 -3.47
CA PRO A 134 4.17 -4.65 -3.20
C PRO A 134 3.30 -4.57 -1.94
N GLY A 135 3.33 -3.46 -1.22
CA GLY A 135 2.69 -3.33 0.08
C GLY A 135 3.35 -4.19 1.15
N ILE A 136 2.51 -4.75 2.03
CA ILE A 136 2.96 -5.55 3.16
C ILE A 136 2.57 -7.03 3.03
N ASP A 137 3.35 -7.87 3.72
CA ASP A 137 2.93 -9.22 4.12
C ASP A 137 2.87 -9.38 5.62
N ILE A 138 2.07 -10.34 6.04
CA ILE A 138 1.95 -10.75 7.44
C ILE A 138 3.19 -11.59 7.82
N ARG A 139 3.74 -11.32 8.99
CA ARG A 139 4.76 -12.17 9.61
C ARG A 139 4.05 -13.25 10.44
N TRP A 140 3.74 -14.36 9.78
CA TRP A 140 3.03 -15.48 10.43
C TRP A 140 3.81 -16.13 11.57
N ASP A 141 5.12 -15.98 11.58
CA ASP A 141 6.04 -16.39 12.65
C ASP A 141 6.20 -15.34 13.76
N GLY A 142 5.59 -14.17 13.61
CA GLY A 142 5.80 -13.02 14.49
C GLY A 142 4.93 -13.00 15.76
N LEU A 143 3.95 -13.90 15.88
CA LEU A 143 3.08 -14.01 17.04
C LEU A 143 2.79 -15.50 17.31
N PRO A 144 3.32 -16.08 18.39
CA PRO A 144 3.08 -17.47 18.75
C PRO A 144 1.60 -17.86 18.78
N GLY A 145 1.27 -18.99 18.14
CA GLY A 145 -0.11 -19.48 18.00
C GLY A 145 -0.91 -18.84 16.86
N TYR A 146 -0.43 -17.75 16.25
CA TYR A 146 -1.12 -17.07 15.15
C TYR A 146 -0.55 -17.49 13.80
N THR A 147 -1.29 -18.30 13.08
CA THR A 147 -0.97 -18.80 11.74
C THR A 147 -1.98 -18.29 10.71
N GLU A 148 -1.76 -18.59 9.45
CA GLU A 148 -2.74 -18.31 8.39
C GLU A 148 -4.08 -19.02 8.66
N ALA A 149 -4.03 -20.26 9.13
CA ALA A 149 -5.24 -20.99 9.55
C ALA A 149 -5.91 -20.37 10.81
N ALA A 150 -5.13 -19.81 11.73
CA ALA A 150 -5.67 -19.09 12.88
C ALA A 150 -6.46 -17.84 12.47
N ALA A 151 -6.08 -17.19 11.38
CA ALA A 151 -6.76 -16.01 10.85
C ALA A 151 -8.18 -16.31 10.30
N GLU A 152 -8.51 -17.57 10.03
CA GLU A 152 -9.88 -17.99 9.68
C GLU A 152 -10.85 -17.96 10.88
N ARG A 153 -10.33 -17.94 12.11
CA ARG A 153 -11.11 -17.81 13.33
C ARG A 153 -10.91 -16.46 14.03
N MET A 154 -9.70 -15.96 14.03
CA MET A 154 -9.29 -14.68 14.63
C MET A 154 -8.77 -13.75 13.51
N PRO A 155 -9.65 -13.16 12.68
CA PRO A 155 -9.23 -12.43 11.49
C PRO A 155 -8.34 -11.25 11.81
N HIS A 156 -7.28 -11.06 11.01
CA HIS A 156 -6.50 -9.83 11.07
C HIS A 156 -7.22 -8.66 10.39
N ALA A 157 -7.98 -8.91 9.32
CA ALA A 157 -8.64 -7.88 8.52
C ALA A 157 -7.72 -6.69 8.15
N TRP A 158 -6.40 -6.96 7.99
CA TRP A 158 -5.38 -5.93 7.74
C TRP A 158 -5.00 -5.83 6.26
N LYS A 159 -5.32 -6.84 5.47
CA LYS A 159 -5.49 -6.78 4.01
C LYS A 159 -6.99 -6.77 3.76
N ALA A 160 -7.49 -5.76 3.02
CA ALA A 160 -8.92 -5.65 2.71
C ALA A 160 -9.36 -6.78 1.77
N GLY A 161 -10.61 -7.22 1.91
CA GLY A 161 -11.19 -8.35 1.18
C GLY A 161 -11.86 -9.32 2.13
N GLU A 162 -11.68 -10.63 1.93
CA GLU A 162 -12.36 -11.71 2.67
C GLU A 162 -12.18 -11.62 4.19
N GLN A 163 -10.98 -11.25 4.66
CA GLN A 163 -10.72 -11.04 6.09
C GLN A 163 -11.56 -9.89 6.70
N THR A 164 -11.82 -8.85 5.91
CA THR A 164 -12.69 -7.73 6.30
C THR A 164 -14.15 -8.20 6.46
N LEU A 165 -14.62 -8.98 5.48
CA LEU A 165 -15.96 -9.55 5.49
C LEU A 165 -16.13 -10.62 6.60
N LEU A 166 -15.08 -11.39 6.88
CA LEU A 166 -15.09 -12.36 7.97
C LEU A 166 -15.26 -11.66 9.33
N LEU A 167 -14.49 -10.60 9.58
CA LEU A 167 -14.63 -9.83 10.83
C LEU A 167 -16.02 -9.17 10.94
N ARG A 168 -16.58 -8.65 9.83
CA ARG A 168 -17.95 -8.13 9.79
C ARG A 168 -18.96 -9.19 10.19
N ARG A 169 -18.91 -10.39 9.56
CA ARG A 169 -19.82 -11.50 9.86
C ARG A 169 -19.75 -11.91 11.34
N GLN A 170 -18.55 -11.94 11.91
CA GLN A 170 -18.37 -12.30 13.33
C GLN A 170 -18.99 -11.25 14.26
N LEU A 171 -18.80 -9.94 13.96
CA LEU A 171 -19.43 -8.87 14.73
C LEU A 171 -20.96 -8.91 14.63
N GLU A 172 -21.50 -9.21 13.45
CA GLU A 172 -22.94 -9.34 13.24
C GLU A 172 -23.52 -10.54 14.01
N ALA A 173 -22.81 -11.67 14.02
CA ALA A 173 -23.24 -12.91 14.68
C ALA A 173 -23.05 -12.90 16.20
N MET A 174 -22.17 -12.05 16.76
CA MET A 174 -21.94 -11.97 18.20
C MET A 174 -23.21 -11.53 18.94
N GLU A 175 -23.53 -12.17 20.06
CA GLU A 175 -24.65 -11.75 20.92
C GLU A 175 -24.38 -10.40 21.60
N ASP A 176 -25.46 -9.66 21.95
CA ASP A 176 -25.33 -8.43 22.72
C ASP A 176 -24.89 -8.75 24.17
N GLY A 177 -23.80 -8.16 24.60
CA GLY A 177 -23.08 -8.46 25.84
C GLY A 177 -21.74 -9.17 25.61
N GLY A 178 -21.44 -9.55 24.37
CA GLY A 178 -20.17 -10.14 23.99
C GLY A 178 -18.98 -9.18 24.08
N THR A 179 -17.78 -9.77 24.07
CA THR A 179 -16.51 -9.04 24.17
C THR A 179 -15.76 -9.09 22.83
N VAL A 180 -15.45 -7.93 22.28
CA VAL A 180 -14.53 -7.80 21.15
C VAL A 180 -13.13 -7.46 21.67
N VAL A 181 -12.10 -8.18 21.20
CA VAL A 181 -10.70 -7.88 21.54
C VAL A 181 -9.91 -7.60 20.27
N ILE A 182 -9.23 -6.46 20.23
CA ILE A 182 -8.31 -6.08 19.16
C ILE A 182 -6.87 -6.15 19.68
N SER A 183 -5.98 -6.84 18.96
CA SER A 183 -4.53 -6.78 19.21
C SER A 183 -3.89 -5.81 18.23
N ALA A 184 -3.20 -4.77 18.72
CA ALA A 184 -2.43 -3.82 17.92
C ALA A 184 -0.92 -4.13 18.00
N PRO A 185 -0.19 -4.24 16.86
CA PRO A 185 1.21 -4.65 16.86
C PRO A 185 2.15 -3.51 17.27
N ALA A 186 3.41 -3.85 17.58
CA ALA A 186 4.49 -2.90 17.71
C ALA A 186 4.85 -2.28 16.34
N ASN A 187 5.50 -1.11 16.36
CA ASN A 187 6.05 -0.47 15.16
C ASN A 187 7.23 -1.27 14.57
N PRO A 188 7.47 -1.20 13.24
CA PRO A 188 6.67 -0.50 12.23
C PRO A 188 5.55 -1.38 11.66
N PHE A 189 4.42 -0.77 11.33
CA PHE A 189 3.32 -1.44 10.65
C PHE A 189 2.56 -0.44 9.75
N ARG A 190 1.75 -0.95 8.81
CA ARG A 190 0.94 -0.13 7.92
C ARG A 190 -0.18 0.57 8.67
N CYS A 191 -0.46 1.84 8.30
CA CYS A 191 -1.56 2.64 8.82
C CYS A 191 -1.50 2.82 10.36
N PRO A 192 -0.54 3.62 10.88
CA PRO A 192 -0.36 3.79 12.32
C PRO A 192 -1.63 4.15 13.12
N PRO A 193 -2.58 4.97 12.61
CA PRO A 193 -3.85 5.22 13.31
C PRO A 193 -4.93 4.13 13.09
N GLY A 194 -4.71 3.19 12.18
CA GLY A 194 -5.71 2.23 11.72
C GLY A 194 -6.35 1.36 12.80
N PRO A 195 -5.59 0.80 13.78
CA PRO A 195 -6.19 0.01 14.87
C PRO A 195 -7.16 0.81 15.73
N TYR A 196 -6.89 2.09 15.95
CA TYR A 196 -7.68 2.98 16.82
C TYR A 196 -8.90 3.54 16.09
N GLU A 197 -8.80 3.79 14.78
CA GLU A 197 -9.96 4.05 13.92
C GLU A 197 -10.90 2.84 13.90
N ARG A 198 -10.35 1.64 13.70
CA ARG A 198 -11.12 0.38 13.76
C ARG A 198 -11.82 0.21 15.09
N ALA A 199 -11.09 0.42 16.18
CA ALA A 199 -11.68 0.37 17.52
C ALA A 199 -12.83 1.37 17.70
N SER A 200 -12.65 2.61 17.20
CA SER A 200 -13.69 3.64 17.25
C SER A 200 -14.95 3.23 16.48
N LEU A 201 -14.79 2.75 15.24
CA LEU A 201 -15.94 2.35 14.41
C LEU A 201 -16.61 1.07 14.93
N ILE A 202 -15.86 0.10 15.47
CA ILE A 202 -16.45 -1.07 16.15
C ILE A 202 -17.19 -0.61 17.41
N ALA A 203 -16.62 0.29 18.22
CA ALA A 203 -17.31 0.84 19.38
C ALA A 203 -18.61 1.58 19.01
N TYR A 204 -18.59 2.34 17.88
CA TYR A 204 -19.80 2.93 17.33
C TYR A 204 -20.84 1.86 16.94
N TYR A 205 -20.43 0.79 16.28
CA TYR A 205 -21.30 -0.34 15.95
C TYR A 205 -21.88 -0.98 17.20
N LEU A 206 -21.07 -1.28 18.21
CA LEU A 206 -21.52 -1.85 19.46
C LEU A 206 -22.52 -0.94 20.16
N LYS A 207 -22.23 0.34 20.30
CA LYS A 207 -23.12 1.33 20.90
C LYS A 207 -24.50 1.35 20.24
N THR A 208 -24.55 1.18 18.92
CA THR A 208 -25.79 1.28 18.15
C THR A 208 -26.56 -0.03 18.01
N LYS A 209 -25.86 -1.16 17.98
CA LYS A 209 -26.43 -2.48 17.69
C LYS A 209 -26.36 -3.47 18.85
N LYS A 210 -25.35 -3.32 19.72
CA LYS A 210 -25.05 -4.28 20.80
C LYS A 210 -24.55 -3.53 22.05
N PRO A 211 -25.43 -2.70 22.69
CA PRO A 211 -25.01 -1.73 23.70
C PRO A 211 -24.50 -2.32 25.02
N LYS A 212 -24.73 -3.59 25.29
CA LYS A 212 -24.20 -4.31 26.50
C LYS A 212 -22.81 -4.85 26.26
N SER A 213 -22.34 -4.88 24.99
CA SER A 213 -21.05 -5.41 24.59
C SER A 213 -19.92 -4.45 24.93
N LYS A 214 -18.69 -4.98 25.05
CA LYS A 214 -17.48 -4.20 25.31
C LYS A 214 -16.40 -4.46 24.27
N LEU A 215 -15.49 -3.51 24.16
CA LEU A 215 -14.33 -3.57 23.29
C LEU A 215 -13.05 -3.33 24.09
N ILE A 216 -12.06 -4.22 23.93
CA ILE A 216 -10.74 -4.09 24.53
C ILE A 216 -9.71 -3.99 23.40
N VAL A 217 -8.84 -3.00 23.47
CA VAL A 217 -7.68 -2.86 22.59
C VAL A 217 -6.42 -3.17 23.37
N LEU A 218 -5.78 -4.29 23.06
CA LEU A 218 -4.50 -4.71 23.61
C LEU A 218 -3.38 -4.19 22.73
N ASP A 219 -2.52 -3.32 23.24
CA ASP A 219 -1.58 -2.57 22.45
C ASP A 219 -0.12 -2.84 22.86
N ALA A 220 0.72 -3.18 21.88
CA ALA A 220 2.16 -3.35 22.08
C ALA A 220 2.92 -2.02 22.14
N LYS A 221 2.25 -0.90 22.45
CA LYS A 221 2.80 0.47 22.50
C LYS A 221 2.16 1.28 23.61
N ASP A 222 2.91 2.27 24.11
CA ASP A 222 2.39 3.27 25.08
C ASP A 222 1.90 4.54 24.40
N VAL A 223 2.31 4.75 23.14
CA VAL A 223 1.94 5.94 22.37
C VAL A 223 1.53 5.53 20.95
N PHE A 224 0.57 6.28 20.39
CA PHE A 224 0.10 6.06 19.04
C PHE A 224 -0.35 7.35 18.34
N SER A 225 -0.46 7.30 17.02
CA SER A 225 -0.85 8.45 16.20
C SER A 225 -2.21 9.00 16.59
N LYS A 226 -2.31 10.31 16.87
CA LYS A 226 -3.54 11.01 17.28
C LYS A 226 -4.14 10.54 18.62
N GLN A 227 -3.31 9.97 19.50
CA GLN A 227 -3.76 9.35 20.75
C GLN A 227 -4.69 10.26 21.58
N ARG A 228 -4.30 11.52 21.79
CA ARG A 228 -5.11 12.46 22.60
C ARG A 228 -6.49 12.70 21.99
N LEU A 229 -6.58 12.77 20.66
CA LEU A 229 -7.85 12.95 19.95
C LEU A 229 -8.76 11.73 20.08
N PHE A 230 -8.21 10.53 19.86
CA PHE A 230 -8.96 9.29 20.02
C PHE A 230 -9.43 9.10 21.45
N GLN A 231 -8.56 9.22 22.45
CA GLN A 231 -8.91 9.05 23.87
C GLN A 231 -9.93 10.07 24.35
N ASN A 232 -9.85 11.33 23.88
CA ASN A 232 -10.82 12.35 24.19
C ASN A 232 -12.22 11.97 23.66
N ALA A 233 -12.29 11.51 22.42
CA ALA A 233 -13.54 11.06 21.82
C ALA A 233 -14.08 9.79 22.49
N TRP A 234 -13.24 8.80 22.81
CA TRP A 234 -13.68 7.55 23.45
C TRP A 234 -14.30 7.78 24.84
N ARG A 235 -13.69 8.64 25.66
CA ARG A 235 -14.24 9.00 26.99
C ARG A 235 -15.67 9.52 26.91
N THR A 236 -15.99 10.26 25.85
CA THR A 236 -17.31 10.87 25.71
C THR A 236 -18.29 9.95 24.95
N LEU A 237 -17.82 9.27 23.90
CA LEU A 237 -18.69 8.56 22.96
C LEU A 237 -18.81 7.06 23.27
N TYR A 238 -17.75 6.44 23.80
CA TYR A 238 -17.60 4.99 23.90
C TYR A 238 -17.06 4.53 25.26
N PRO A 239 -17.83 4.66 26.35
CA PRO A 239 -17.39 4.28 27.69
C PRO A 239 -17.09 2.78 27.82
N ASN A 240 -17.60 1.95 26.90
CA ASN A 240 -17.36 0.51 26.87
C ASN A 240 -16.10 0.10 26.08
N LEU A 241 -15.30 1.07 25.62
CA LEU A 241 -14.01 0.86 24.97
C LEU A 241 -12.90 1.05 25.98
N GLU A 242 -12.11 0.01 26.19
CA GLU A 242 -10.90 0.00 27.00
C GLU A 242 -9.66 -0.09 26.10
N TRP A 243 -8.64 0.75 26.35
CA TRP A 243 -7.34 0.65 25.74
C TRP A 243 -6.28 0.32 26.79
N VAL A 244 -5.61 -0.82 26.61
CA VAL A 244 -4.55 -1.33 27.46
C VAL A 244 -3.21 -1.12 26.76
N SER A 245 -2.39 -0.22 27.28
CA SER A 245 -1.07 0.10 26.72
C SER A 245 -0.04 -0.98 27.05
N LEU A 246 1.12 -0.91 26.39
CA LEU A 246 2.26 -1.80 26.66
C LEU A 246 2.63 -1.82 28.16
N SER A 247 2.79 -0.64 28.78
CA SER A 247 3.15 -0.53 30.21
C SER A 247 2.06 -1.01 31.16
N ASN A 248 0.81 -1.10 30.69
CA ASN A 248 -0.31 -1.68 31.43
C ASN A 248 -0.57 -3.15 31.06
N GLY A 249 0.37 -3.80 30.35
CA GLY A 249 0.27 -5.22 30.02
C GLY A 249 -0.50 -5.55 28.76
N GLY A 250 -0.70 -4.57 27.83
CA GLY A 250 -1.47 -4.76 26.61
C GLY A 250 -0.74 -5.50 25.49
N LYS A 251 0.54 -5.81 25.61
CA LYS A 251 1.26 -6.57 24.59
C LYS A 251 0.79 -8.02 24.56
N VAL A 252 0.19 -8.40 23.42
CA VAL A 252 -0.17 -9.80 23.16
C VAL A 252 1.11 -10.58 22.83
N THR A 253 1.37 -11.66 23.57
CA THR A 253 2.56 -12.51 23.43
C THR A 253 2.26 -13.85 22.75
N SER A 254 0.99 -14.28 22.78
CA SER A 254 0.52 -15.46 22.03
C SER A 254 -1.00 -15.45 21.87
N VAL A 255 -1.52 -16.34 21.03
CA VAL A 255 -2.96 -16.59 20.91
C VAL A 255 -3.29 -18.06 21.11
N ASP A 256 -4.42 -18.31 21.76
CA ASP A 256 -5.05 -19.62 21.87
C ASP A 256 -6.32 -19.59 21.00
N VAL A 257 -6.20 -20.14 19.79
CA VAL A 257 -7.27 -20.09 18.80
C VAL A 257 -8.45 -20.97 19.18
N ALA A 258 -8.20 -22.10 19.84
CA ALA A 258 -9.26 -23.02 20.29
C ALA A 258 -10.19 -22.35 21.29
N GLU A 259 -9.59 -21.61 22.23
CA GLU A 259 -10.30 -20.91 23.31
C GLU A 259 -10.69 -19.46 22.96
N MET A 260 -10.41 -18.99 21.74
CA MET A 260 -10.62 -17.59 21.32
C MET A 260 -10.00 -16.60 22.31
N THR A 261 -8.75 -16.84 22.72
CA THR A 261 -8.08 -16.11 23.81
C THR A 261 -6.78 -15.46 23.32
N LEU A 262 -6.61 -14.17 23.63
CA LEU A 262 -5.36 -13.46 23.48
C LEU A 262 -4.62 -13.47 24.82
N VAL A 263 -3.34 -13.82 24.80
CA VAL A 263 -2.51 -13.95 26.00
C VAL A 263 -1.53 -12.79 26.06
N THR A 264 -1.44 -12.15 27.20
CA THR A 264 -0.41 -11.15 27.55
C THR A 264 0.42 -11.65 28.72
N ASP A 265 1.47 -10.93 29.09
CA ASP A 265 2.30 -11.28 30.25
C ASP A 265 1.52 -11.18 31.58
N PHE A 266 0.38 -10.47 31.56
CA PHE A 266 -0.41 -10.18 32.79
C PHE A 266 -1.78 -10.87 32.83
N GLY A 267 -2.19 -11.56 31.76
CA GLY A 267 -3.48 -12.19 31.73
C GLY A 267 -3.90 -12.85 30.42
N ARG A 268 -5.07 -13.44 30.46
CA ARG A 268 -5.73 -14.11 29.35
C ARG A 268 -7.02 -13.34 29.02
N HIS A 269 -7.18 -12.90 27.81
CA HIS A 269 -8.33 -12.12 27.35
C HIS A 269 -9.16 -12.97 26.39
N LYS A 270 -10.21 -13.59 26.92
CA LYS A 270 -11.16 -14.34 26.10
C LYS A 270 -12.04 -13.38 25.31
N ALA A 271 -12.25 -13.67 24.05
CA ALA A 271 -13.04 -12.85 23.12
C ALA A 271 -14.16 -13.67 22.49
N ASP A 272 -15.31 -13.06 22.30
CA ASP A 272 -16.36 -13.57 21.42
C ASP A 272 -16.01 -13.25 19.96
N VAL A 273 -15.38 -12.09 19.72
CA VAL A 273 -14.77 -11.70 18.45
C VAL A 273 -13.34 -11.21 18.69
N ALA A 274 -12.37 -11.87 18.06
CA ALA A 274 -10.96 -11.51 18.16
C ALA A 274 -10.43 -10.96 16.84
N ASN A 275 -9.99 -9.70 16.82
CA ASN A 275 -9.28 -9.11 15.70
C ASN A 275 -7.79 -9.01 16.02
N VAL A 276 -6.99 -9.91 15.46
CA VAL A 276 -5.54 -9.97 15.75
C VAL A 276 -4.78 -9.35 14.62
N ILE A 277 -4.19 -8.16 14.83
CA ILE A 277 -3.33 -7.49 13.85
C ILE A 277 -1.88 -7.88 14.12
N PRO A 278 -1.28 -8.79 13.32
CA PRO A 278 0.04 -9.31 13.61
C PRO A 278 1.16 -8.39 13.11
N PRO A 279 2.42 -8.64 13.49
CA PRO A 279 3.59 -8.00 12.91
C PRO A 279 3.62 -8.16 11.38
N GLN A 280 4.28 -7.22 10.71
CA GLN A 280 4.30 -7.10 9.25
C GLN A 280 5.73 -6.96 8.72
N LYS A 281 5.89 -7.20 7.42
CA LYS A 281 7.11 -6.94 6.65
C LYS A 281 6.74 -6.47 5.23
N ALA A 282 7.71 -6.05 4.43
CA ALA A 282 7.49 -5.85 3.00
C ALA A 282 7.03 -7.16 2.35
N ALA A 283 6.14 -7.07 1.35
CA ALA A 283 5.63 -8.27 0.71
C ALA A 283 6.73 -9.04 -0.03
N ARG A 284 6.55 -10.36 -0.14
CA ARG A 284 7.53 -11.36 -0.54
C ARG A 284 8.38 -10.99 -1.77
N ILE A 285 7.80 -10.34 -2.76
CA ILE A 285 8.54 -9.97 -3.98
C ILE A 285 9.72 -9.02 -3.68
N ALA A 286 9.66 -8.22 -2.61
CA ALA A 286 10.77 -7.37 -2.19
C ALA A 286 11.94 -8.18 -1.64
N GLU A 287 11.67 -9.27 -0.93
CA GLU A 287 12.68 -10.22 -0.46
C GLU A 287 13.33 -10.95 -1.65
N MET A 288 12.50 -11.44 -2.59
CA MET A 288 12.96 -12.13 -3.80
C MET A 288 13.81 -11.23 -4.71
N ALA A 289 13.55 -9.94 -4.74
CA ALA A 289 14.36 -8.94 -5.46
C ALA A 289 15.64 -8.53 -4.71
N GLY A 290 15.86 -9.02 -3.49
CA GLY A 290 17.01 -8.66 -2.68
C GLY A 290 17.02 -7.20 -2.22
N VAL A 291 15.84 -6.55 -2.12
CA VAL A 291 15.72 -5.13 -1.71
C VAL A 291 15.26 -4.96 -0.26
N ALA A 292 14.85 -6.03 0.42
CA ALA A 292 14.54 -6.03 1.84
C ALA A 292 15.79 -6.29 2.68
N ASP A 293 15.96 -5.53 3.78
CA ASP A 293 17.03 -5.76 4.74
C ASP A 293 16.61 -6.77 5.84
N ARG A 294 17.48 -6.96 6.86
CA ARG A 294 17.23 -7.87 8.00
C ARG A 294 15.98 -7.54 8.82
N THR A 295 15.45 -6.30 8.71
CA THR A 295 14.22 -5.91 9.38
C THR A 295 12.97 -6.39 8.63
N GLY A 296 13.15 -6.81 7.37
CA GLY A 296 12.10 -7.19 6.45
C GLY A 296 11.49 -6.01 5.72
N TRP A 297 12.09 -4.81 5.79
CA TRP A 297 11.68 -3.61 5.07
C TRP A 297 12.77 -3.15 4.10
N CYS A 298 12.44 -2.26 3.17
CA CYS A 298 13.31 -1.89 2.06
C CYS A 298 13.97 -0.52 2.28
N PRO A 299 15.30 -0.44 2.54
CA PRO A 299 16.02 0.82 2.63
C PRO A 299 16.13 1.47 1.24
N VAL A 300 15.78 2.76 1.16
CA VAL A 300 15.75 3.52 -0.09
C VAL A 300 16.50 4.84 0.00
N ASP A 301 16.93 5.34 -1.14
CA ASP A 301 17.39 6.71 -1.31
C ASP A 301 16.19 7.67 -1.11
N PRO A 302 16.33 8.72 -0.28
CA PRO A 302 15.20 9.59 0.07
C PRO A 302 14.74 10.52 -1.04
N ALA A 303 15.52 10.71 -2.10
CA ALA A 303 15.18 11.59 -3.22
C ALA A 303 14.59 10.83 -4.41
N THR A 304 15.00 9.58 -4.62
CA THR A 304 14.63 8.81 -5.82
C THR A 304 13.84 7.55 -5.52
N PHE A 305 13.79 7.13 -4.25
CA PHE A 305 13.29 5.82 -3.81
C PHE A 305 14.05 4.62 -4.41
N GLU A 306 15.24 4.84 -5.00
CA GLU A 306 16.09 3.74 -5.43
C GLU A 306 16.57 2.94 -4.22
N SER A 307 16.55 1.62 -4.34
CA SER A 307 16.99 0.71 -3.28
C SER A 307 18.47 0.93 -2.95
N LYS A 308 18.79 0.98 -1.66
CA LYS A 308 20.20 1.01 -1.21
C LYS A 308 20.91 -0.35 -1.36
N LEU A 309 20.17 -1.42 -1.73
CA LEU A 309 20.68 -2.78 -1.84
C LEU A 309 20.83 -3.25 -3.29
N GLN A 310 19.97 -2.75 -4.20
CA GLN A 310 19.96 -3.15 -5.61
C GLN A 310 19.87 -1.93 -6.52
N PRO A 311 20.83 -1.68 -7.39
CA PRO A 311 20.80 -0.55 -8.34
C PRO A 311 19.71 -0.74 -9.37
N ASN A 312 19.13 0.37 -9.86
CA ASN A 312 18.05 0.41 -10.84
C ASN A 312 16.72 -0.20 -10.38
N VAL A 313 16.59 -0.54 -9.10
CA VAL A 313 15.37 -1.02 -8.48
C VAL A 313 14.90 0.02 -7.46
N HIS A 314 13.68 0.52 -7.60
CA HIS A 314 13.07 1.50 -6.72
C HIS A 314 11.98 0.83 -5.88
N VAL A 315 11.82 1.24 -4.62
CA VAL A 315 10.78 0.70 -3.74
C VAL A 315 9.98 1.83 -3.13
N ILE A 316 8.66 1.79 -3.32
CA ILE A 316 7.72 2.82 -2.84
C ILE A 316 6.57 2.21 -2.03
N GLY A 317 5.84 3.06 -1.33
CA GLY A 317 4.71 2.67 -0.49
C GLY A 317 5.13 1.96 0.79
N ASP A 318 4.24 1.14 1.31
CA ASP A 318 4.38 0.55 2.65
C ASP A 318 5.62 -0.33 2.82
N ALA A 319 6.17 -0.90 1.74
CA ALA A 319 7.38 -1.72 1.77
C ALA A 319 8.66 -0.91 2.08
N SER A 320 8.70 0.38 1.74
CA SER A 320 9.87 1.23 1.87
C SER A 320 10.15 1.68 3.31
N ILE A 321 11.42 1.87 3.66
CA ILE A 321 11.83 2.61 4.85
C ILE A 321 11.90 4.09 4.47
N ALA A 322 10.77 4.78 4.60
CA ALA A 322 10.61 6.17 4.22
C ALA A 322 10.81 7.17 5.39
N GLY A 323 11.69 6.84 6.33
CA GLY A 323 12.03 7.72 7.46
C GLY A 323 10.79 8.08 8.31
N ALA A 324 10.54 9.37 8.47
CA ALA A 324 9.42 9.88 9.26
C ALA A 324 8.05 9.75 8.58
N MET A 325 8.01 9.49 7.25
CA MET A 325 6.71 9.31 6.55
C MET A 325 6.00 8.05 7.03
N PRO A 326 4.71 8.12 7.38
CA PRO A 326 3.95 6.94 7.77
C PRO A 326 3.68 6.03 6.55
N LYS A 327 3.52 4.73 6.81
CA LYS A 327 3.07 3.75 5.81
C LYS A 327 1.57 3.93 5.60
N SER A 328 1.18 4.71 4.60
CA SER A 328 -0.20 5.05 4.26
C SER A 328 -0.44 5.13 2.75
N ALA A 329 -1.69 5.04 2.32
CA ALA A 329 -2.06 5.21 0.91
C ALA A 329 -1.68 6.61 0.38
N PHE A 330 -1.84 7.66 1.19
CA PHE A 330 -1.42 9.02 0.86
C PHE A 330 0.09 9.10 0.64
N SER A 331 0.89 8.58 1.59
CA SER A 331 2.35 8.51 1.45
C SER A 331 2.75 7.71 0.22
N ALA A 332 2.13 6.57 -0.04
CA ALA A 332 2.43 5.75 -1.21
C ALA A 332 2.17 6.50 -2.53
N ASN A 333 1.06 7.24 -2.63
CA ASN A 333 0.74 8.08 -3.78
C ASN A 333 1.74 9.24 -3.94
N ALA A 334 2.10 9.93 -2.85
CA ALA A 334 3.10 11.02 -2.89
C ALA A 334 4.49 10.50 -3.29
N GLN A 335 4.94 9.39 -2.71
CA GLN A 335 6.20 8.73 -3.05
C GLN A 335 6.24 8.28 -4.52
N ALA A 336 5.12 7.78 -5.03
CA ALA A 336 4.99 7.34 -6.42
C ALA A 336 5.21 8.49 -7.41
N LYS A 337 4.67 9.68 -7.14
CA LYS A 337 4.84 10.87 -7.97
C LYS A 337 6.31 11.33 -7.99
N VAL A 338 6.95 11.33 -6.83
CA VAL A 338 8.38 11.65 -6.70
C VAL A 338 9.23 10.62 -7.44
N CYS A 339 8.96 9.32 -7.22
CA CYS A 339 9.67 8.24 -7.91
C CYS A 339 9.50 8.34 -9.44
N ALA A 340 8.30 8.61 -9.94
CA ALA A 340 8.04 8.77 -11.37
C ALA A 340 8.83 9.94 -11.97
N ALA A 341 8.90 11.09 -11.29
CA ALA A 341 9.68 12.24 -11.73
C ALA A 341 11.19 11.94 -11.72
N ALA A 342 11.69 11.28 -10.66
CA ALA A 342 13.07 10.85 -10.59
C ALA A 342 13.42 9.86 -11.69
N MET A 343 12.55 8.88 -11.98
CA MET A 343 12.72 7.89 -13.04
C MET A 343 12.86 8.53 -14.42
N ALA A 344 11.98 9.49 -14.76
CA ALA A 344 12.02 10.18 -16.05
C ALA A 344 13.37 10.90 -16.24
N LYS A 345 13.87 11.59 -15.22
CA LYS A 345 15.18 12.25 -15.23
C LYS A 345 16.34 11.26 -15.32
N LEU A 346 16.33 10.22 -14.51
CA LEU A 346 17.38 9.19 -14.53
C LEU A 346 17.47 8.48 -15.89
N ILE A 347 16.32 8.21 -16.54
CA ILE A 347 16.29 7.64 -17.89
C ILE A 347 16.82 8.64 -18.93
N ALA A 348 16.61 9.94 -18.74
CA ALA A 348 17.17 10.99 -19.59
C ALA A 348 18.67 11.26 -19.32
N GLY A 349 19.28 10.62 -18.31
CA GLY A 349 20.65 10.90 -17.87
C GLY A 349 20.79 12.21 -17.08
N GLU A 350 19.67 12.73 -16.57
CA GLU A 350 19.60 13.97 -15.79
C GLU A 350 19.60 13.69 -14.30
N LYS A 351 20.04 14.67 -13.51
CA LYS A 351 19.96 14.59 -12.05
C LYS A 351 18.51 14.81 -11.60
N PRO A 352 17.95 13.92 -10.73
CA PRO A 352 16.66 14.15 -10.10
C PRO A 352 16.63 15.42 -9.24
N ASP A 353 15.45 16.05 -9.15
CA ASP A 353 15.22 17.18 -8.26
C ASP A 353 15.13 16.72 -6.81
N GLU A 354 15.40 17.62 -5.88
CA GLU A 354 15.12 17.39 -4.46
C GLU A 354 13.60 17.42 -4.21
N PRO A 355 12.99 16.33 -3.75
CA PRO A 355 11.55 16.25 -3.60
C PRO A 355 11.06 16.93 -2.31
N ARG A 356 9.78 17.34 -2.36
CA ARG A 356 8.96 17.58 -1.17
C ARG A 356 7.79 16.61 -1.18
N LEU A 357 7.54 16.01 -0.04
CA LEU A 357 6.51 15.01 0.17
C LEU A 357 5.51 15.50 1.20
N ILE A 358 4.29 15.10 1.07
CA ILE A 358 3.22 15.40 2.01
C ILE A 358 2.50 14.12 2.41
N ASN A 359 1.91 14.11 3.58
CA ASN A 359 0.98 13.08 4.01
C ASN A 359 -0.10 13.69 4.88
N THR A 360 -1.35 13.27 4.66
CA THR A 360 -2.46 13.51 5.56
C THR A 360 -3.14 12.18 5.88
N CYS A 361 -3.30 11.86 7.15
CA CYS A 361 -4.01 10.67 7.60
C CYS A 361 -5.29 11.08 8.31
N TYR A 362 -6.41 10.97 7.60
CA TYR A 362 -7.75 11.06 8.19
C TYR A 362 -8.07 9.78 8.97
N SER A 363 -8.89 9.90 10.01
CA SER A 363 -9.51 8.77 10.70
C SER A 363 -10.93 9.12 11.10
N LEU A 364 -11.84 8.18 10.94
CA LEU A 364 -13.22 8.31 11.40
C LEU A 364 -13.35 7.72 12.81
N VAL A 365 -13.87 8.51 13.73
CA VAL A 365 -14.23 8.08 15.08
C VAL A 365 -15.70 7.67 15.13
N ALA A 366 -16.54 8.33 14.33
CA ALA A 366 -17.93 8.00 14.02
C ALA A 366 -18.19 8.40 12.57
N PRO A 367 -19.34 8.08 11.96
CA PRO A 367 -19.65 8.46 10.58
C PRO A 367 -19.54 9.96 10.30
N ASP A 368 -19.83 10.78 11.30
CA ASP A 368 -19.81 12.24 11.28
C ASP A 368 -18.75 12.87 12.19
N TYR A 369 -17.73 12.07 12.57
CA TYR A 369 -16.67 12.54 13.44
C TYR A 369 -15.31 12.14 12.85
N GLY A 370 -14.66 13.08 12.17
CA GLY A 370 -13.32 12.93 11.61
C GLY A 370 -12.24 13.57 12.49
N ILE A 371 -11.03 13.05 12.39
CA ILE A 371 -9.79 13.62 12.93
C ILE A 371 -8.66 13.39 11.93
N SER A 372 -7.68 14.30 11.88
CA SER A 372 -6.55 14.21 10.96
C SER A 372 -5.20 14.42 11.64
N VAL A 373 -4.15 13.98 10.95
CA VAL A 373 -2.75 14.35 11.17
C VAL A 373 -2.12 14.58 9.82
N GLU A 374 -1.34 15.63 9.69
CA GLU A 374 -0.66 16.02 8.46
C GLU A 374 0.80 16.31 8.70
N GLY A 375 1.62 16.24 7.64
CA GLY A 375 3.03 16.58 7.69
C GLY A 375 3.60 16.79 6.30
N VAL A 376 4.65 17.62 6.24
CA VAL A 376 5.49 17.85 5.06
C VAL A 376 6.84 17.23 5.32
N TYR A 377 7.41 16.59 4.32
CA TYR A 377 8.65 15.84 4.46
C TYR A 377 9.63 16.21 3.34
N ARG A 378 10.92 16.11 3.65
CA ARG A 378 12.02 16.31 2.69
C ARG A 378 13.20 15.39 2.99
N PRO A 379 14.07 15.12 2.00
CA PRO A 379 15.36 14.51 2.25
C PRO A 379 16.21 15.38 3.17
N ALA A 380 16.77 14.78 4.21
CA ALA A 380 17.77 15.40 5.08
C ALA A 380 18.60 14.28 5.74
N ASP A 381 19.93 14.43 5.80
CA ASP A 381 20.86 13.49 6.42
C ASP A 381 20.67 12.03 5.98
N GLY A 382 20.43 11.82 4.66
CA GLY A 382 20.25 10.49 4.08
C GLY A 382 18.93 9.79 4.42
N GLN A 383 17.95 10.52 4.97
CA GLN A 383 16.63 10.05 5.34
C GLN A 383 15.54 11.02 4.90
N ILE A 384 14.28 10.58 4.91
CA ILE A 384 13.13 11.48 4.80
C ILE A 384 12.76 11.95 6.20
N LYS A 385 12.86 13.26 6.44
CA LYS A 385 12.53 13.91 7.71
C LYS A 385 11.32 14.81 7.57
N GLU A 386 10.55 14.93 8.63
CA GLU A 386 9.48 15.93 8.71
C GLU A 386 10.09 17.34 8.78
N VAL A 387 9.47 18.28 8.08
CA VAL A 387 9.82 19.70 8.14
C VAL A 387 9.23 20.27 9.41
N GLU A 388 10.06 20.78 10.29
CA GLU A 388 9.63 21.36 11.56
C GLU A 388 8.57 22.44 11.36
N GLY A 389 7.51 22.39 12.16
CA GLY A 389 6.40 23.36 12.13
C GLY A 389 5.47 23.25 10.91
N SER A 390 5.67 22.28 10.02
CA SER A 390 4.83 22.10 8.82
C SER A 390 3.71 21.09 8.99
N GLY A 391 3.71 20.33 10.08
CA GLY A 391 2.72 19.35 10.41
C GLY A 391 1.70 19.84 11.44
N GLY A 392 0.68 19.03 11.65
CA GLY A 392 -0.35 19.32 12.63
C GLY A 392 -1.30 18.15 12.86
N VAL A 393 -2.12 18.34 13.88
CA VAL A 393 -3.26 17.45 14.16
C VAL A 393 -4.51 18.29 14.35
N SER A 394 -5.68 17.70 14.17
CA SER A 394 -6.96 18.36 14.47
C SER A 394 -6.95 18.97 15.87
N ALA A 395 -7.54 20.15 16.05
CA ALA A 395 -7.62 20.80 17.36
C ALA A 395 -8.41 19.92 18.35
N LEU A 396 -7.90 19.76 19.57
CA LEU A 396 -8.49 18.87 20.56
C LEU A 396 -9.90 19.29 20.98
N ASP A 397 -10.14 20.57 21.05
CA ASP A 397 -11.37 21.25 21.49
C ASP A 397 -12.28 21.69 20.32
N ALA A 398 -12.00 21.20 19.11
CA ALA A 398 -12.79 21.55 17.95
C ALA A 398 -14.29 21.16 18.13
N PRO A 399 -15.24 22.01 17.71
CA PRO A 399 -16.65 21.74 17.82
C PRO A 399 -17.09 20.57 16.90
N ASN A 400 -18.24 19.98 17.19
CA ASN A 400 -18.80 18.87 16.40
C ASN A 400 -18.97 19.21 14.91
N SER A 401 -19.27 20.47 14.56
CA SER A 401 -19.34 20.89 13.17
C SER A 401 -18.01 20.76 12.44
N THR A 402 -16.88 21.05 13.09
CA THR A 402 -15.53 20.82 12.54
C THR A 402 -15.26 19.33 12.39
N ARG A 403 -15.66 18.50 13.36
CA ARG A 403 -15.52 17.03 13.26
C ARG A 403 -16.31 16.45 12.09
N ALA A 404 -17.52 16.94 11.85
CA ALA A 404 -18.34 16.54 10.69
C ALA A 404 -17.70 16.99 9.37
N LEU A 405 -17.09 18.17 9.33
CA LEU A 405 -16.37 18.66 8.16
C LEU A 405 -15.10 17.81 7.89
N GLU A 406 -14.34 17.43 8.93
CA GLU A 406 -13.19 16.53 8.81
C GLU A 406 -13.60 15.14 8.31
N ALA A 407 -14.75 14.60 8.73
CA ALA A 407 -15.30 13.37 8.19
C ALA A 407 -15.67 13.51 6.70
N THR A 408 -16.21 14.66 6.28
CA THR A 408 -16.46 14.99 4.88
C THR A 408 -15.16 15.04 4.08
N PHE A 409 -14.12 15.68 4.60
CA PHE A 409 -12.80 15.73 3.95
C PHE A 409 -12.17 14.36 3.82
N ALA A 410 -12.31 13.48 4.82
CA ALA A 410 -11.84 12.11 4.73
C ALA A 410 -12.47 11.35 3.55
N ASN A 411 -13.78 11.45 3.38
CA ASN A 411 -14.50 10.83 2.27
C ASN A 411 -14.13 11.47 0.91
N ALA A 412 -14.03 12.80 0.84
CA ALA A 412 -13.62 13.53 -0.36
C ALA A 412 -12.19 13.13 -0.77
N TRP A 413 -11.27 13.03 0.18
CA TRP A 413 -9.91 12.55 -0.09
C TRP A 413 -9.91 11.15 -0.69
N PHE A 414 -10.67 10.21 -0.11
CA PHE A 414 -10.72 8.85 -0.62
C PHE A 414 -11.23 8.79 -2.07
N ASN A 415 -12.29 9.53 -2.37
CA ASN A 415 -12.82 9.62 -3.72
C ASN A 415 -11.80 10.24 -4.69
N THR A 416 -11.11 11.31 -4.27
CA THR A 416 -10.10 11.97 -5.10
C THR A 416 -8.92 11.06 -5.40
N ILE A 417 -8.34 10.41 -4.38
CA ILE A 417 -7.18 9.56 -4.59
C ILE A 417 -7.52 8.31 -5.42
N THR A 418 -8.69 7.71 -5.21
CA THR A 418 -9.11 6.54 -5.99
C THR A 418 -9.41 6.90 -7.43
N THR A 419 -10.01 8.07 -7.69
CA THR A 419 -10.20 8.59 -9.05
C THR A 419 -8.87 8.91 -9.73
N GLU A 420 -7.91 9.51 -9.03
CA GLU A 420 -6.58 9.78 -9.58
C GLU A 420 -5.84 8.50 -9.96
N VAL A 421 -5.94 7.49 -9.12
CA VAL A 421 -5.17 6.24 -9.24
C VAL A 421 -5.82 5.25 -10.22
N PHE A 422 -7.13 5.10 -10.19
CA PHE A 422 -7.85 4.04 -10.93
C PHE A 422 -8.90 4.59 -11.91
N GLY A 423 -9.36 5.84 -11.72
CA GLY A 423 -10.43 6.47 -12.51
C GLY A 423 -10.02 7.01 -13.89
#